data_6679069065188555a590c4c52770ccd1
#
_entry.id   6679069065188555a590c4c52770ccd1
#
_cell.length_a   1.000
_cell.length_b   1.000
_cell.length_c   1.000
_cell.angle_alpha   90.00
_cell.angle_beta   90.00
_cell.angle_gamma   90.00
#
_symmetry.space_group_name_H-M   'P 1'
#
loop_
_entity.id
_entity.type
_entity.pdbx_description
1 polymer ?
#
loop_
_entity_poly.entity_id
_entity_poly.type
_entity_poly.pdbx_seq_one_letter_code
_entity_poly.pdbx_strand_id
1 'polypeptide(L)'
;MAYRILLVDDEHQLRRMVGEILEQEGYAVLLAADCAQGETLFCREQPDAVLLDVMLPDGNGFSLFQKLRAVRDVPVLFLSARDEDEARLRGLGLGADDYITKPFLPQELLLRLAAVLRRVYGGGQKNAGHENALRLGSRVVDWGAGVVLHEGESIPLTAKEYALLHKLWENRGNIVTVDALCAALWDGVLVGYENTLMVHIRRLREKIEDDPSHPRYLVTVRGLGYRLEKERAR
;
A
#
# COMPACT_ATOMS: atom_id res chain seq x y z
N MET A 1 7.48 0.05 22.23
CA MET A 1 8.81 0.13 21.60
C MET A 1 8.62 0.74 20.22
N ALA A 2 9.53 1.59 19.75
CA ALA A 2 9.50 2.13 18.40
C ALA A 2 9.92 1.05 17.40
N TYR A 3 9.22 0.91 16.26
CA TYR A 3 9.65 0.02 15.19
C TYR A 3 10.96 0.51 14.58
N ARG A 4 11.87 -0.39 14.25
CA ARG A 4 13.11 -0.12 13.54
C ARG A 4 12.91 -0.33 12.04
N ILE A 5 13.20 0.71 11.26
CA ILE A 5 13.03 0.70 9.81
C ILE A 5 14.41 0.81 9.16
N LEU A 6 14.76 -0.17 8.33
CA LEU A 6 15.96 -0.11 7.51
C LEU A 6 15.59 0.50 6.14
N LEU A 7 16.21 1.62 5.80
CA LEU A 7 16.11 2.25 4.48
C LEU A 7 17.39 2.01 3.69
N VAL A 8 17.28 1.34 2.55
CA VAL A 8 18.37 1.05 1.63
C VAL A 8 18.11 1.77 0.31
N ASP A 9 18.90 2.79 0.01
CA ASP A 9 18.74 3.63 -1.18
C ASP A 9 20.08 4.32 -1.45
N ASP A 10 20.55 4.45 -2.68
CA ASP A 10 21.84 5.06 -2.99
C ASP A 10 21.76 6.60 -3.02
N GLU A 11 20.56 7.17 -3.20
CA GLU A 11 20.36 8.61 -3.26
C GLU A 11 20.44 9.24 -1.86
N HIS A 12 21.56 9.90 -1.58
CA HIS A 12 21.82 10.50 -0.26
C HIS A 12 20.74 11.49 0.20
N GLN A 13 20.21 12.31 -0.71
CA GLN A 13 19.20 13.32 -0.36
C GLN A 13 17.88 12.65 0.01
N LEU A 14 17.45 11.65 -0.75
CA LEU A 14 16.24 10.89 -0.48
C LEU A 14 16.36 10.10 0.84
N ARG A 15 17.49 9.41 1.07
CA ARG A 15 17.74 8.70 2.33
C ARG A 15 17.61 9.62 3.54
N ARG A 16 18.22 10.81 3.45
CA ARG A 16 18.18 11.79 4.54
C ARG A 16 16.75 12.30 4.77
N MET A 17 16.07 12.72 3.71
CA MET A 17 14.70 13.24 3.79
C MET A 17 13.73 12.20 4.36
N VAL A 18 13.77 10.97 3.85
CA VAL A 18 12.91 9.88 4.32
C VAL A 18 13.26 9.49 5.76
N GLY A 19 14.55 9.47 6.10
CA GLY A 19 15.01 9.21 7.46
C GLY A 19 14.43 10.22 8.47
N GLU A 20 14.57 11.53 8.18
CA GLU A 20 14.03 12.60 9.02
C GLU A 20 12.50 12.49 9.19
N ILE A 21 11.76 12.16 8.13
CA ILE A 21 10.30 11.96 8.17
C ILE A 21 9.92 10.77 9.06
N LEU A 22 10.61 9.65 8.91
CA LEU A 22 10.33 8.46 9.71
C LEU A 22 10.66 8.68 11.20
N GLU A 23 11.75 9.37 11.51
CA GLU A 23 12.10 9.72 12.89
C GLU A 23 11.07 10.66 13.53
N GLN A 24 10.54 11.63 12.79
CA GLN A 24 9.45 12.51 13.25
C GLN A 24 8.18 11.74 13.61
N GLU A 25 7.90 10.65 12.91
CA GLU A 25 6.76 9.74 13.18
C GLU A 25 7.07 8.71 14.29
N GLY A 26 8.26 8.80 14.92
CA GLY A 26 8.62 7.98 16.07
C GLY A 26 9.22 6.61 15.72
N TYR A 27 9.63 6.39 14.48
CA TYR A 27 10.37 5.19 14.07
C TYR A 27 11.87 5.34 14.41
N ALA A 28 12.53 4.24 14.71
CA ALA A 28 13.99 4.18 14.77
C ALA A 28 14.51 3.84 13.37
N VAL A 29 15.40 4.67 12.80
CA VAL A 29 15.80 4.54 11.39
C VAL A 29 17.25 4.07 11.26
N LEU A 30 17.45 3.09 10.38
CA LEU A 30 18.74 2.58 9.95
C LEU A 30 18.94 2.92 8.47
N LEU A 31 20.03 3.57 8.11
CA LEU A 31 20.30 4.04 6.75
C LEU A 31 21.44 3.24 6.11
N ALA A 32 21.23 2.72 4.92
CA ALA A 32 22.22 2.05 4.09
C ALA A 32 22.25 2.66 2.68
N ALA A 33 23.44 2.77 2.11
CA ALA A 33 23.64 3.35 0.79
C ALA A 33 23.75 2.30 -0.33
N ASP A 34 23.90 1.03 0.03
CA ASP A 34 24.16 -0.07 -0.88
C ASP A 34 23.70 -1.41 -0.29
N CYS A 35 23.74 -2.48 -1.09
CA CYS A 35 23.33 -3.82 -0.66
C CYS A 35 24.19 -4.34 0.50
N ALA A 36 25.51 -4.11 0.48
CA ALA A 36 26.42 -4.66 1.48
C ALA A 36 26.17 -4.05 2.87
N GLN A 37 25.95 -2.73 2.94
CA GLN A 37 25.57 -2.04 4.16
C GLN A 37 24.18 -2.48 4.64
N GLY A 38 23.23 -2.60 3.69
CA GLY A 38 21.86 -3.07 3.98
C GLY A 38 21.85 -4.45 4.61
N GLU A 39 22.58 -5.42 4.04
CA GLU A 39 22.71 -6.77 4.57
C GLU A 39 23.36 -6.79 5.96
N THR A 40 24.43 -6.00 6.14
CA THR A 40 25.14 -5.90 7.43
C THR A 40 24.24 -5.33 8.53
N LEU A 41 23.55 -4.21 8.25
CA LEU A 41 22.63 -3.58 9.22
C LEU A 41 21.43 -4.48 9.51
N PHE A 42 20.89 -5.15 8.51
CA PHE A 42 19.79 -6.10 8.69
C PHE A 42 20.13 -7.21 9.67
N CYS A 43 21.29 -7.85 9.49
CA CYS A 43 21.74 -8.94 10.36
C CYS A 43 22.03 -8.47 11.78
N ARG A 44 22.66 -7.29 11.94
CA ARG A 44 23.11 -6.79 13.24
C ARG A 44 21.98 -6.17 14.04
N GLU A 45 21.16 -5.33 13.43
CA GLU A 45 20.17 -4.48 14.11
C GLU A 45 18.77 -5.07 14.11
N GLN A 46 18.51 -6.11 13.29
CA GLN A 46 17.23 -6.81 13.20
C GLN A 46 16.03 -5.87 13.01
N PRO A 47 15.95 -5.09 11.92
CA PRO A 47 14.87 -4.13 11.69
C PRO A 47 13.50 -4.82 11.60
N ASP A 48 12.44 -4.09 11.91
CA ASP A 48 11.06 -4.58 11.85
C ASP A 48 10.46 -4.44 10.44
N ALA A 49 11.00 -3.55 9.60
CA ALA A 49 10.65 -3.46 8.19
C ALA A 49 11.82 -2.92 7.37
N VAL A 50 11.78 -3.14 6.07
CA VAL A 50 12.79 -2.64 5.12
C VAL A 50 12.10 -1.83 4.03
N LEU A 51 12.62 -0.63 3.77
CA LEU A 51 12.36 0.17 2.58
C LEU A 51 13.56 -0.04 1.66
N LEU A 52 13.36 -0.56 0.47
CA LEU A 52 14.44 -1.07 -0.37
C LEU A 52 14.35 -0.54 -1.79
N ASP A 53 15.35 0.23 -2.21
CA ASP A 53 15.47 0.60 -3.63
C ASP A 53 15.74 -0.64 -4.50
N VAL A 54 15.14 -0.65 -5.67
CA VAL A 54 15.37 -1.67 -6.69
C VAL A 54 16.76 -1.53 -7.30
N MET A 55 17.21 -0.30 -7.55
CA MET A 55 18.48 0.00 -8.21
C MET A 55 19.50 0.46 -7.19
N LEU A 56 20.55 -0.35 -6.95
CA LEU A 56 21.62 -0.06 -6.01
C LEU A 56 22.98 -0.15 -6.73
N PRO A 57 24.01 0.60 -6.30
CA PRO A 57 25.28 0.72 -7.02
C PRO A 57 26.11 -0.57 -7.05
N ASP A 58 25.95 -1.41 -6.04
CA ASP A 58 26.67 -2.68 -5.87
C ASP A 58 25.82 -3.91 -6.18
N GLY A 59 24.58 -3.72 -6.66
CA GLY A 59 23.71 -4.83 -6.97
C GLY A 59 22.26 -4.43 -7.29
N ASN A 60 21.38 -5.40 -7.11
CA ASN A 60 19.95 -5.22 -7.37
C ASN A 60 19.17 -5.50 -6.08
N GLY A 61 18.25 -4.62 -5.72
CA GLY A 61 17.40 -4.74 -4.54
C GLY A 61 16.63 -6.07 -4.47
N PHE A 62 16.27 -6.66 -5.61
CA PHE A 62 15.62 -7.98 -5.61
C PHE A 62 16.54 -9.09 -5.10
N SER A 63 17.81 -9.04 -5.47
CA SER A 63 18.79 -10.00 -4.99
C SER A 63 19.06 -9.82 -3.49
N LEU A 64 19.12 -8.57 -3.03
CA LEU A 64 19.22 -8.28 -1.60
C LEU A 64 17.98 -8.78 -0.86
N PHE A 65 16.79 -8.51 -1.36
CA PHE A 65 15.54 -8.99 -0.79
C PHE A 65 15.53 -10.51 -0.57
N GLN A 66 15.95 -11.29 -1.58
CA GLN A 66 16.02 -12.74 -1.46
C GLN A 66 16.97 -13.19 -0.34
N LYS A 67 18.12 -12.53 -0.21
CA LYS A 67 19.09 -12.80 0.86
C LYS A 67 18.50 -12.46 2.24
N LEU A 68 17.86 -11.29 2.38
CA LEU A 68 17.24 -10.87 3.64
C LEU A 68 16.13 -11.83 4.07
N ARG A 69 15.29 -12.26 3.11
CA ARG A 69 14.21 -13.23 3.35
C ARG A 69 14.73 -14.60 3.78
N ALA A 70 15.89 -15.02 3.27
CA ALA A 70 16.52 -16.28 3.70
C ALA A 70 17.01 -16.25 5.16
N VAL A 71 17.29 -15.05 5.69
CA VAL A 71 17.73 -14.86 7.08
C VAL A 71 16.53 -14.73 8.01
N ARG A 72 15.57 -13.84 7.67
CA ARG A 72 14.40 -13.58 8.48
C ARG A 72 13.25 -13.03 7.62
N ASP A 73 12.03 -13.48 7.89
CA ASP A 73 10.82 -12.97 7.26
C ASP A 73 10.40 -11.65 7.93
N VAL A 74 10.72 -10.53 7.26
CA VAL A 74 10.31 -9.18 7.64
C VAL A 74 9.62 -8.51 6.46
N PRO A 75 8.68 -7.61 6.70
CA PRO A 75 8.03 -6.88 5.63
C PRO A 75 9.02 -6.00 4.88
N VAL A 76 8.93 -6.04 3.55
CA VAL A 76 9.74 -5.24 2.63
C VAL A 76 8.85 -4.46 1.68
N LEU A 77 9.05 -3.14 1.67
CA LEU A 77 8.46 -2.23 0.70
C LEU A 77 9.54 -1.82 -0.29
N PHE A 78 9.30 -2.09 -1.57
CA PHE A 78 10.20 -1.61 -2.61
C PHE A 78 9.96 -0.14 -2.96
N LEU A 79 11.05 0.59 -3.16
CA LEU A 79 11.06 1.92 -3.76
C LEU A 79 11.56 1.76 -5.20
N SER A 80 10.76 2.14 -6.19
CA SER A 80 11.09 1.90 -7.60
C SER A 80 10.95 3.17 -8.44
N ALA A 81 11.87 3.38 -9.37
CA ALA A 81 11.82 4.52 -10.30
C ALA A 81 10.90 4.29 -11.51
N ARG A 82 10.37 3.06 -11.75
CA ARG A 82 9.63 2.70 -12.95
C ARG A 82 8.45 1.76 -12.68
N ASP A 83 7.36 2.00 -13.39
CA ASP A 83 6.18 1.11 -13.41
C ASP A 83 6.53 -0.31 -13.94
N GLU A 84 7.58 -0.44 -14.76
CA GLU A 84 8.07 -1.72 -15.28
C GLU A 84 8.65 -2.63 -14.18
N ASP A 85 9.28 -2.04 -13.16
CA ASP A 85 9.80 -2.80 -12.01
C ASP A 85 8.65 -3.36 -11.16
N GLU A 86 7.53 -2.64 -11.07
CA GLU A 86 6.31 -3.11 -10.44
C GLU A 86 5.73 -4.34 -11.14
N ALA A 87 5.66 -4.32 -12.47
CA ALA A 87 5.21 -5.46 -13.27
C ALA A 87 6.14 -6.67 -13.11
N ARG A 88 7.43 -6.40 -12.97
CA ARG A 88 8.47 -7.42 -12.75
C ARG A 88 8.37 -8.05 -11.36
N LEU A 89 8.12 -7.24 -10.33
CA LEU A 89 7.88 -7.71 -8.95
C LEU A 89 6.65 -8.62 -8.85
N ARG A 90 5.57 -8.25 -9.52
CA ARG A 90 4.34 -9.05 -9.57
C ARG A 90 4.54 -10.33 -10.39
N GLY A 91 5.24 -10.24 -11.53
CA GLY A 91 5.49 -11.38 -12.42
C GLY A 91 6.42 -12.43 -11.83
N LEU A 92 7.34 -12.03 -10.95
CA LEU A 92 8.29 -12.93 -10.30
C LEU A 92 7.72 -13.61 -9.04
N GLY A 93 6.53 -13.25 -8.57
CA GLY A 93 5.92 -13.86 -7.38
C GLY A 93 6.81 -13.74 -6.12
N LEU A 94 7.67 -12.72 -6.04
CA LEU A 94 8.70 -12.58 -5.02
C LEU A 94 8.17 -12.35 -3.60
N GLY A 95 6.85 -12.13 -3.44
CA GLY A 95 6.23 -12.00 -2.11
C GLY A 95 6.62 -10.73 -1.34
N ALA A 96 6.95 -9.66 -2.05
CA ALA A 96 7.10 -8.33 -1.44
C ALA A 96 5.77 -7.86 -0.83
N ASP A 97 5.84 -7.15 0.28
CA ASP A 97 4.64 -6.74 1.01
C ASP A 97 3.95 -5.54 0.38
N ASP A 98 4.72 -4.62 -0.21
CA ASP A 98 4.22 -3.49 -0.99
C ASP A 98 5.35 -2.88 -1.85
N TYR A 99 4.98 -1.92 -2.71
CA TYR A 99 5.93 -1.14 -3.51
C TYR A 99 5.43 0.29 -3.68
N ILE A 100 6.36 1.22 -3.84
CA ILE A 100 6.11 2.66 -4.00
C ILE A 100 6.93 3.16 -5.18
N THR A 101 6.29 3.80 -6.16
CA THR A 101 6.99 4.42 -7.30
C THR A 101 7.56 5.78 -6.94
N LYS A 102 8.82 6.02 -7.30
CA LYS A 102 9.47 7.33 -7.21
C LYS A 102 9.07 8.20 -8.43
N PRO A 103 8.77 9.51 -8.23
CA PRO A 103 8.70 10.22 -6.96
C PRO A 103 7.42 9.89 -6.18
N PHE A 104 7.51 9.83 -4.86
CA PHE A 104 6.39 9.55 -3.97
C PHE A 104 6.20 10.68 -2.95
N LEU A 105 4.98 10.79 -2.43
CA LEU A 105 4.70 11.70 -1.34
C LEU A 105 5.10 11.07 0.01
N PRO A 106 5.69 11.85 0.94
CA PRO A 106 6.00 11.37 2.28
C PRO A 106 4.83 10.71 3.00
N GLN A 107 3.64 11.27 2.87
CA GLN A 107 2.42 10.72 3.46
C GLN A 107 2.04 9.35 2.88
N GLU A 108 2.27 9.13 1.59
CA GLU A 108 2.03 7.83 0.96
C GLU A 108 2.94 6.76 1.56
N LEU A 109 4.24 7.07 1.69
CA LEU A 109 5.22 6.17 2.31
C LEU A 109 4.81 5.79 3.73
N LEU A 110 4.46 6.78 4.56
CA LEU A 110 4.06 6.57 5.95
C LEU A 110 2.81 5.71 6.08
N LEU A 111 1.78 5.98 5.27
CA LEU A 111 0.53 5.21 5.28
C LEU A 111 0.77 3.75 4.91
N ARG A 112 1.57 3.49 3.87
CA ARG A 112 1.89 2.14 3.43
C ARG A 112 2.73 1.39 4.45
N LEU A 113 3.78 2.03 4.99
CA LEU A 113 4.62 1.44 6.03
C LEU A 113 3.80 1.09 7.27
N ALA A 114 2.96 2.01 7.73
CA ALA A 114 2.07 1.76 8.87
C ALA A 114 1.09 0.61 8.62
N ALA A 115 0.52 0.49 7.42
CA ALA A 115 -0.37 -0.59 7.04
C ALA A 115 0.35 -1.95 7.07
N VAL A 116 1.57 -2.01 6.54
CA VAL A 116 2.38 -3.23 6.50
C VAL A 116 2.82 -3.65 7.92
N LEU A 117 3.33 -2.72 8.73
CA LEU A 117 3.72 -3.01 10.13
C LEU A 117 2.54 -3.52 10.96
N ARG A 118 1.38 -2.93 10.80
CA ARG A 118 0.17 -3.36 11.49
C ARG A 118 -0.29 -4.75 11.06
N ARG A 119 -0.20 -5.10 9.79
CA ARG A 119 -0.51 -6.43 9.27
C ARG A 119 0.39 -7.50 9.89
N VAL A 120 1.69 -7.20 10.02
CA VAL A 120 2.69 -8.18 10.51
C VAL A 120 2.73 -8.24 12.02
N TYR A 121 2.70 -7.09 12.71
CA TYR A 121 2.94 -6.99 14.15
C TYR A 121 1.69 -6.63 14.97
N GLY A 122 0.59 -6.20 14.33
CA GLY A 122 -0.66 -5.83 14.99
C GLY A 122 -1.51 -7.00 15.50
N GLY A 123 -1.01 -8.21 15.47
CA GLY A 123 -1.70 -9.46 15.82
C GLY A 123 -2.09 -9.66 17.30
N GLY A 124 -2.40 -8.59 18.04
CA GLY A 124 -2.73 -8.65 19.47
C GLY A 124 -3.93 -7.84 19.95
N GLN A 125 -4.63 -7.12 19.11
CA GLN A 125 -5.84 -6.40 19.52
C GLN A 125 -7.06 -6.70 18.65
N LYS A 126 -7.73 -7.81 18.99
CA LYS A 126 -9.16 -8.03 18.67
C LYS A 126 -10.02 -7.11 19.54
N ASN A 127 -9.83 -5.80 19.52
CA ASN A 127 -10.74 -4.84 20.13
C ASN A 127 -10.40 -3.41 19.67
N ALA A 128 -10.74 -3.09 18.44
CA ALA A 128 -11.02 -1.72 18.05
C ALA A 128 -12.43 -1.73 17.47
N GLY A 129 -13.29 -0.96 18.08
CA GLY A 129 -14.73 -0.97 17.87
C GLY A 129 -15.12 -0.85 16.38
N HIS A 130 -16.33 -1.29 16.09
CA HIS A 130 -16.98 -1.36 14.79
C HIS A 130 -17.06 -0.05 13.95
N GLU A 131 -16.39 1.01 14.36
CA GLU A 131 -16.38 2.29 13.63
C GLU A 131 -15.36 2.35 12.48
N ASN A 132 -14.38 1.44 12.42
CA ASN A 132 -13.31 1.45 11.41
C ASN A 132 -13.40 0.31 10.39
N ALA A 133 -14.54 -0.35 10.25
CA ALA A 133 -14.73 -1.41 9.27
C ALA A 133 -15.92 -1.10 8.35
N LEU A 134 -15.73 -1.28 7.04
CA LEU A 134 -16.81 -1.20 6.06
C LEU A 134 -17.26 -2.63 5.74
N ARG A 135 -18.53 -2.95 6.02
CA ARG A 135 -19.12 -4.24 5.66
C ARG A 135 -19.78 -4.15 4.28
N LEU A 136 -19.49 -5.14 3.45
CA LEU A 136 -20.03 -5.29 2.09
C LEU A 136 -20.47 -6.75 1.90
N GLY A 137 -21.64 -7.07 2.45
CA GLY A 137 -22.16 -8.45 2.51
C GLY A 137 -21.25 -9.37 3.34
N SER A 138 -20.69 -10.40 2.69
CA SER A 138 -19.75 -11.34 3.34
C SER A 138 -18.34 -10.79 3.51
N ARG A 139 -18.02 -9.65 2.89
CA ARG A 139 -16.71 -9.01 2.94
C ARG A 139 -16.65 -7.90 3.96
N VAL A 140 -15.49 -7.74 4.58
CA VAL A 140 -15.23 -6.68 5.56
C VAL A 140 -13.94 -5.97 5.18
N VAL A 141 -14.02 -4.68 4.89
CA VAL A 141 -12.84 -3.86 4.68
C VAL A 141 -12.32 -3.42 6.04
N ASP A 142 -11.13 -3.87 6.39
CA ASP A 142 -10.38 -3.37 7.54
C ASP A 142 -9.50 -2.22 7.10
N TRP A 143 -9.94 -0.98 7.37
CA TRP A 143 -9.19 0.23 7.06
C TRP A 143 -7.85 0.28 7.77
N GLY A 144 -7.83 -0.28 8.98
CA GLY A 144 -6.65 -0.33 9.80
C GLY A 144 -5.57 -1.20 9.21
N ALA A 145 -5.91 -2.35 8.64
CA ALA A 145 -4.98 -3.27 8.02
C ALA A 145 -4.80 -3.04 6.52
N GLY A 146 -5.66 -2.20 5.88
CA GLY A 146 -5.64 -1.99 4.44
C GLY A 146 -6.01 -3.25 3.63
N VAL A 147 -6.90 -4.08 4.15
CA VAL A 147 -7.27 -5.37 3.54
C VAL A 147 -8.78 -5.54 3.44
N VAL A 148 -9.20 -6.42 2.54
CA VAL A 148 -10.56 -6.96 2.49
C VAL A 148 -10.53 -8.38 3.05
N LEU A 149 -11.30 -8.62 4.10
CA LEU A 149 -11.47 -9.93 4.71
C LEU A 149 -12.67 -10.64 4.07
N HIS A 150 -12.49 -11.87 3.61
CA HIS A 150 -13.52 -12.70 3.01
C HIS A 150 -13.25 -14.18 3.27
N GLU A 151 -14.19 -14.89 3.87
CA GLU A 151 -14.12 -16.35 4.15
C GLU A 151 -12.82 -16.80 4.85
N GLY A 152 -12.26 -15.94 5.72
CA GLY A 152 -11.01 -16.22 6.43
C GLY A 152 -9.75 -15.84 5.66
N GLU A 153 -9.86 -15.42 4.42
CA GLU A 153 -8.77 -14.88 3.63
C GLU A 153 -8.63 -13.36 3.83
N SER A 154 -7.39 -12.88 3.69
CA SER A 154 -7.05 -11.46 3.77
C SER A 154 -6.49 -10.99 2.42
N ILE A 155 -7.26 -10.18 1.70
CA ILE A 155 -6.93 -9.67 0.37
C ILE A 155 -6.39 -8.24 0.50
N PRO A 156 -5.11 -7.97 0.25
CA PRO A 156 -4.53 -6.64 0.42
C PRO A 156 -5.08 -5.66 -0.61
N LEU A 157 -5.35 -4.42 -0.17
CA LEU A 157 -5.63 -3.28 -1.04
C LEU A 157 -4.30 -2.61 -1.40
N THR A 158 -4.10 -2.31 -2.68
CA THR A 158 -3.02 -1.39 -3.08
C THR A 158 -3.35 0.02 -2.59
N ALA A 159 -2.36 0.93 -2.51
CA ALA A 159 -2.62 2.29 -2.02
C ALA A 159 -3.66 3.03 -2.87
N LYS A 160 -3.64 2.86 -4.20
CA LYS A 160 -4.64 3.48 -5.09
C LYS A 160 -6.03 2.88 -4.88
N GLU A 161 -6.13 1.57 -4.67
CA GLU A 161 -7.40 0.91 -4.33
C GLU A 161 -7.92 1.35 -2.95
N TYR A 162 -7.01 1.46 -1.97
CA TYR A 162 -7.34 1.98 -0.63
C TYR A 162 -7.83 3.43 -0.70
N ALA A 163 -7.06 4.34 -1.34
CA ALA A 163 -7.42 5.74 -1.48
C ALA A 163 -8.76 5.92 -2.24
N LEU A 164 -8.96 5.14 -3.31
CA LEU A 164 -10.18 5.11 -4.09
C LEU A 164 -11.39 4.69 -3.25
N LEU A 165 -11.28 3.55 -2.58
CA LEU A 165 -12.36 3.01 -1.75
C LEU A 165 -12.63 3.92 -0.54
N HIS A 166 -11.59 4.48 0.07
CA HIS A 166 -11.72 5.42 1.19
C HIS A 166 -12.45 6.70 0.77
N LYS A 167 -12.09 7.29 -0.38
CA LYS A 167 -12.77 8.46 -0.93
C LYS A 167 -14.24 8.19 -1.21
N LEU A 168 -14.55 7.02 -1.75
CA LEU A 168 -15.93 6.59 -1.99
C LEU A 168 -16.68 6.33 -0.68
N TRP A 169 -16.03 5.77 0.33
CA TRP A 169 -16.60 5.51 1.64
C TRP A 169 -16.92 6.80 2.42
N GLU A 170 -16.03 7.79 2.40
CA GLU A 170 -16.30 9.12 2.96
C GLU A 170 -17.57 9.76 2.36
N ASN A 171 -17.82 9.47 1.08
CA ASN A 171 -18.94 9.99 0.32
C ASN A 171 -20.05 8.96 0.07
N ARG A 172 -20.10 7.86 0.87
CA ARG A 172 -21.03 6.75 0.64
C ARG A 172 -22.49 7.19 0.51
N GLY A 173 -23.15 6.64 -0.51
CA GLY A 173 -24.50 7.00 -0.89
C GLY A 173 -24.58 8.22 -1.83
N ASN A 174 -23.51 8.97 -1.98
CA ASN A 174 -23.40 10.09 -2.93
C ASN A 174 -22.56 9.71 -4.14
N ILE A 175 -22.75 10.42 -5.24
CA ILE A 175 -21.94 10.26 -6.44
C ILE A 175 -20.61 10.99 -6.23
N VAL A 176 -19.50 10.30 -6.49
CA VAL A 176 -18.16 10.91 -6.57
C VAL A 176 -17.78 10.95 -8.04
N THR A 177 -17.51 12.15 -8.54
CA THR A 177 -17.18 12.36 -9.96
C THR A 177 -15.84 11.73 -10.33
N VAL A 178 -15.66 11.42 -11.64
CA VAL A 178 -14.40 10.92 -12.17
C VAL A 178 -13.25 11.85 -11.78
N ASP A 179 -13.42 13.16 -11.96
CA ASP A 179 -12.39 14.16 -11.61
C ASP A 179 -12.01 14.14 -10.13
N ALA A 180 -13.02 14.04 -9.24
CA ALA A 180 -12.77 13.97 -7.80
C ALA A 180 -12.04 12.69 -7.38
N LEU A 181 -12.29 11.57 -8.06
CA LEU A 181 -11.57 10.32 -7.85
C LEU A 181 -10.16 10.39 -8.41
N CYS A 182 -9.99 10.95 -9.61
CA CYS A 182 -8.67 11.17 -10.20
C CYS A 182 -7.83 12.12 -9.33
N ALA A 183 -8.40 13.21 -8.84
CA ALA A 183 -7.70 14.13 -7.94
C ALA A 183 -7.26 13.44 -6.63
N ALA A 184 -8.06 12.53 -6.09
CA ALA A 184 -7.71 11.77 -4.90
C ALA A 184 -6.60 10.72 -5.13
N LEU A 185 -6.39 10.29 -6.37
CA LEU A 185 -5.41 9.27 -6.74
C LEU A 185 -4.09 9.84 -7.31
N TRP A 186 -4.11 11.05 -7.89
CA TRP A 186 -2.99 11.60 -8.67
C TRP A 186 -2.71 13.09 -8.42
N ASP A 187 -2.99 13.61 -7.22
CA ASP A 187 -2.63 14.98 -6.78
C ASP A 187 -2.90 16.10 -7.80
N GLY A 188 -4.05 16.06 -8.46
CA GLY A 188 -4.51 17.19 -9.28
C GLY A 188 -4.05 17.22 -10.75
N VAL A 189 -3.34 16.23 -11.26
CA VAL A 189 -3.02 16.11 -12.69
C VAL A 189 -4.20 15.44 -13.41
N LEU A 190 -5.02 16.23 -14.11
CA LEU A 190 -6.34 15.81 -14.64
C LEU A 190 -6.33 15.28 -16.09
N VAL A 191 -5.18 15.05 -16.74
CA VAL A 191 -5.16 14.70 -18.18
C VAL A 191 -4.75 13.26 -18.41
N GLY A 192 -5.66 12.45 -18.93
CA GLY A 192 -5.36 11.12 -19.48
C GLY A 192 -5.52 9.93 -18.53
N TYR A 193 -5.95 10.12 -17.28
CA TYR A 193 -6.04 9.04 -16.28
C TYR A 193 -7.40 8.33 -16.19
N GLU A 194 -8.39 8.70 -17.00
CA GLU A 194 -9.73 8.09 -16.98
C GLU A 194 -9.69 6.58 -17.24
N ASN A 195 -8.87 6.15 -18.22
CA ASN A 195 -8.69 4.73 -18.50
C ASN A 195 -8.00 3.99 -17.34
N THR A 196 -7.07 4.65 -16.66
CA THR A 196 -6.36 4.10 -15.50
C THR A 196 -7.29 3.98 -14.30
N LEU A 197 -8.18 4.96 -14.08
CA LEU A 197 -9.20 4.87 -13.04
C LEU A 197 -10.12 3.65 -13.23
N MET A 198 -10.57 3.40 -14.48
CA MET A 198 -11.41 2.23 -14.79
C MET A 198 -10.73 0.90 -14.43
N VAL A 199 -9.41 0.79 -14.62
CA VAL A 199 -8.64 -0.39 -14.21
C VAL A 199 -8.65 -0.56 -12.69
N HIS A 200 -8.46 0.53 -11.93
CA HIS A 200 -8.52 0.47 -10.46
C HIS A 200 -9.93 0.16 -9.94
N ILE A 201 -10.97 0.73 -10.55
CA ILE A 201 -12.36 0.40 -10.24
C ILE A 201 -12.63 -1.09 -10.48
N ARG A 202 -12.18 -1.65 -11.61
CA ARG A 202 -12.34 -3.08 -11.91
C ARG A 202 -11.65 -3.96 -10.88
N ARG A 203 -10.37 -3.69 -10.59
CA ARG A 203 -9.59 -4.45 -9.59
C ARG A 203 -10.19 -4.36 -8.19
N LEU A 204 -10.70 -3.18 -7.84
CA LEU A 204 -11.37 -2.98 -6.56
C LEU A 204 -12.65 -3.82 -6.48
N ARG A 205 -13.47 -3.86 -7.56
CA ARG A 205 -14.64 -4.72 -7.64
C ARG A 205 -14.30 -6.19 -7.49
N GLU A 206 -13.22 -6.66 -8.10
CA GLU A 206 -12.73 -8.04 -7.97
C GLU A 206 -12.46 -8.42 -6.49
N LYS A 207 -12.17 -7.42 -5.64
CA LYS A 207 -11.90 -7.63 -4.21
C LYS A 207 -13.11 -7.46 -3.30
N ILE A 208 -14.07 -6.59 -3.69
CA ILE A 208 -15.18 -6.21 -2.80
C ILE A 208 -16.56 -6.71 -3.24
N GLU A 209 -16.72 -7.18 -4.49
CA GLU A 209 -17.99 -7.66 -5.04
C GLU A 209 -18.00 -9.17 -5.19
N ASP A 210 -19.18 -9.79 -5.11
CA ASP A 210 -19.35 -11.20 -5.42
C ASP A 210 -19.32 -11.45 -6.94
N ASP A 211 -19.91 -10.52 -7.71
CA ASP A 211 -19.82 -10.48 -9.18
C ASP A 211 -19.32 -9.10 -9.61
N PRO A 212 -18.03 -8.97 -9.98
CA PRO A 212 -17.45 -7.71 -10.43
C PRO A 212 -18.12 -7.09 -11.67
N SER A 213 -18.78 -7.93 -12.48
CA SER A 213 -19.48 -7.50 -13.70
C SER A 213 -20.88 -6.94 -13.41
N HIS A 214 -21.48 -7.36 -12.29
CA HIS A 214 -22.77 -6.87 -11.79
C HIS A 214 -22.61 -6.31 -10.38
N PRO A 215 -21.90 -5.19 -10.22
CA PRO A 215 -21.52 -4.67 -8.91
C PRO A 215 -22.73 -4.17 -8.12
N ARG A 216 -22.80 -4.58 -6.85
CA ARG A 216 -23.85 -4.20 -5.90
C ARG A 216 -23.45 -3.01 -5.03
N TYR A 217 -22.16 -2.92 -4.69
CA TYR A 217 -21.63 -1.93 -3.74
C TYR A 217 -20.98 -0.76 -4.46
N LEU A 218 -20.09 -1.01 -5.43
CA LEU A 218 -19.40 0.02 -6.20
C LEU A 218 -20.07 0.20 -7.57
N VAL A 219 -21.08 1.05 -7.62
CA VAL A 219 -21.94 1.23 -8.79
C VAL A 219 -21.42 2.34 -9.71
N THR A 220 -21.46 2.12 -11.02
CA THR A 220 -21.20 3.15 -12.03
C THR A 220 -22.45 4.01 -12.22
N VAL A 221 -22.31 5.32 -12.10
CA VAL A 221 -23.34 6.29 -12.46
C VAL A 221 -22.94 6.91 -13.80
N ARG A 222 -23.58 6.44 -14.89
CA ARG A 222 -23.22 6.80 -16.26
C ARG A 222 -23.13 8.32 -16.47
N GLY A 223 -22.03 8.78 -17.05
CA GLY A 223 -21.78 10.19 -17.35
C GLY A 223 -21.42 11.06 -16.14
N LEU A 224 -21.40 10.52 -14.91
CA LEU A 224 -21.13 11.29 -13.69
C LEU A 224 -19.94 10.76 -12.88
N GLY A 225 -19.85 9.45 -12.68
CA GLY A 225 -18.80 8.88 -11.86
C GLY A 225 -19.21 7.57 -11.19
N TYR A 226 -18.83 7.41 -9.91
CA TYR A 226 -19.08 6.20 -9.16
C TYR A 226 -19.74 6.50 -7.80
N ARG A 227 -20.44 5.51 -7.26
CA ARG A 227 -21.07 5.61 -5.96
C ARG A 227 -20.86 4.30 -5.18
N LEU A 228 -20.45 4.44 -3.93
CA LEU A 228 -20.47 3.34 -2.98
C LEU A 228 -21.83 3.33 -2.29
N GLU A 229 -22.57 2.24 -2.45
CA GLU A 229 -23.90 2.10 -1.85
C GLU A 229 -23.80 1.98 -0.33
N LYS A 230 -24.81 2.54 0.36
CA LYS A 230 -24.99 2.30 1.80
C LYS A 230 -25.50 0.89 2.01
N GLU A 231 -24.97 0.17 2.98
CA GLU A 231 -25.56 -1.09 3.39
C GLU A 231 -27.03 -0.85 3.78
N ARG A 232 -27.94 -1.50 3.09
CA ARG A 232 -29.34 -1.47 3.50
C ARG A 232 -29.43 -2.29 4.77
N ALA A 233 -29.68 -1.64 5.91
CA ALA A 233 -30.10 -2.34 7.13
C ALA A 233 -31.29 -3.25 6.78
N ARG A 234 -31.09 -4.53 6.99
CA ARG A 234 -32.18 -5.52 6.95
C ARG A 234 -32.99 -5.44 8.23
#